data_c34d6a43f6d5b1c52508917192c3dbf3
#
_entry.id   c34d6a43f6d5b1c52508917192c3dbf3
#
_cell.length_a   1.000
_cell.length_b   1.000
_cell.length_c   1.000
_cell.angle_alpha   90.00
_cell.angle_beta   90.00
_cell.angle_gamma   90.00
#
_symmetry.space_group_name_H-M   'P 1'
#
loop_
_entity.id
_entity.type
_entity.pdbx_description
1 polymer ?
#
loop_
_entity_poly.entity_id
_entity_poly.type
_entity_poly.pdbx_seq_one_letter_code
_entity_poly.pdbx_strand_id
1 'polypeptide(L)'
;MHSLRCKWFAVLLAYIFMFAAYGHSPAAELPQTGALAPAEALQLMDTLGDKLTVIDVRTEQEYAQGHVPGALLLPIQTLREHMGQVPADGSVLLLCRTGRRAETAYDMIREAYPQKKNLWFLKGIPVYGNDGSFTFK
;
A
#
# COMPACT_ATOMS: atom_id res chain seq x y z
N MET A 1 37.06 -27.76 46.62
CA MET A 1 36.52 -28.17 45.29
C MET A 1 35.09 -27.68 45.01
N HIS A 2 34.70 -26.48 45.38
CA HIS A 2 33.30 -26.01 45.17
C HIS A 2 33.17 -24.63 44.53
N SER A 3 34.22 -24.10 43.84
CA SER A 3 34.13 -22.74 43.31
C SER A 3 34.08 -22.60 41.76
N LEU A 4 34.15 -23.72 41.01
CA LEU A 4 34.19 -23.70 39.55
C LEU A 4 32.81 -23.85 38.86
N ARG A 5 31.80 -24.32 39.59
CA ARG A 5 30.45 -24.58 38.98
C ARG A 5 29.57 -23.34 38.86
N CYS A 6 29.87 -22.29 39.61
CA CYS A 6 29.01 -21.08 39.62
C CYS A 6 29.36 -20.05 38.52
N LYS A 7 30.56 -20.11 37.93
CA LYS A 7 30.98 -19.15 36.89
C LYS A 7 30.42 -19.44 35.50
N TRP A 8 30.05 -20.70 35.24
CA TRP A 8 29.52 -21.08 33.93
C TRP A 8 28.03 -20.79 33.78
N PHE A 9 27.28 -20.78 34.88
CA PHE A 9 25.86 -20.42 34.86
C PHE A 9 25.62 -18.95 34.59
N ALA A 10 26.49 -18.05 35.02
CA ALA A 10 26.37 -16.63 34.79
C ALA A 10 26.65 -16.24 33.32
N VAL A 11 27.56 -16.96 32.65
CA VAL A 11 27.89 -16.72 31.23
C VAL A 11 26.78 -17.21 30.31
N LEU A 12 26.11 -18.30 30.64
CA LEU A 12 24.99 -18.85 29.85
C LEU A 12 23.75 -17.97 29.92
N LEU A 13 23.46 -17.36 31.07
CA LEU A 13 22.37 -16.40 31.23
C LEU A 13 22.60 -15.09 30.49
N ALA A 14 23.86 -14.62 30.40
CA ALA A 14 24.19 -13.41 29.64
C ALA A 14 24.05 -13.63 28.12
N TYR A 15 24.34 -14.84 27.61
CA TYR A 15 24.16 -15.19 26.20
C TYR A 15 22.70 -15.30 25.77
N ILE A 16 21.81 -15.76 26.68
CA ILE A 16 20.36 -15.86 26.40
C ILE A 16 19.71 -14.47 26.36
N PHE A 17 20.19 -13.51 27.16
CA PHE A 17 19.69 -12.12 27.12
C PHE A 17 20.17 -11.32 25.90
N MET A 18 21.34 -11.67 25.35
CA MET A 18 21.88 -10.98 24.18
C MET A 18 21.23 -11.41 22.85
N PHE A 19 20.60 -12.59 22.79
CA PHE A 19 19.92 -13.10 21.61
C PHE A 19 18.46 -12.63 21.48
N ALA A 20 17.86 -12.09 22.56
CA ALA A 20 16.49 -11.58 22.57
C ALA A 20 16.34 -10.17 21.97
N ALA A 21 17.46 -9.50 21.65
CA ALA A 21 17.44 -8.14 21.06
C ALA A 21 17.54 -8.12 19.52
N TYR A 22 17.72 -9.29 18.89
CA TYR A 22 17.78 -9.40 17.45
C TYR A 22 16.50 -10.08 16.92
N GLY A 23 15.50 -9.32 16.53
CA GLY A 23 14.41 -9.94 15.79
C GLY A 23 13.01 -9.37 15.96
N HIS A 24 12.88 -8.10 16.19
CA HIS A 24 11.64 -7.41 15.84
C HIS A 24 12.00 -6.32 14.85
N SER A 25 12.10 -6.69 13.57
CA SER A 25 11.78 -5.71 12.53
C SER A 25 10.31 -5.35 12.78
N PRO A 26 9.96 -4.09 13.07
CA PRO A 26 8.57 -3.70 13.12
C PRO A 26 8.00 -4.08 11.75
N ALA A 27 7.01 -4.97 11.72
CA ALA A 27 6.20 -5.17 10.54
C ALA A 27 5.81 -3.76 10.08
N ALA A 28 6.16 -3.38 8.85
CA ALA A 28 5.88 -2.05 8.35
C ALA A 28 4.38 -1.82 8.50
N GLU A 29 4.01 -0.97 9.44
CA GLU A 29 2.62 -0.66 9.71
C GLU A 29 2.08 0.07 8.49
N LEU A 30 0.99 -0.43 7.91
CA LEU A 30 0.38 0.21 6.74
C LEU A 30 -0.12 1.60 7.11
N PRO A 31 -0.04 2.57 6.20
CA PRO A 31 -0.56 3.91 6.46
C PRO A 31 -2.07 3.84 6.74
N GLN A 32 -2.57 4.82 7.47
CA GLN A 32 -4.01 4.94 7.68
C GLN A 32 -4.73 5.09 6.34
N THR A 33 -5.95 4.53 6.24
CA THR A 33 -6.80 4.66 5.04
C THR A 33 -7.04 6.13 4.69
N GLY A 34 -7.04 6.45 3.41
CA GLY A 34 -7.29 7.81 2.94
C GLY A 34 -6.26 8.33 1.93
N ALA A 35 -5.97 9.63 2.00
CA ALA A 35 -5.03 10.29 1.10
C ALA A 35 -3.59 9.88 1.39
N LEU A 36 -2.84 9.57 0.34
CA LEU A 36 -1.40 9.35 0.40
C LEU A 36 -0.66 10.40 -0.42
N ALA A 37 0.42 10.93 0.14
CA ALA A 37 1.39 11.69 -0.62
C ALA A 37 2.14 10.79 -1.62
N PRO A 38 2.76 11.35 -2.67
CA PRO A 38 3.50 10.60 -3.68
C PRO A 38 4.47 9.56 -3.13
N ALA A 39 5.32 9.95 -2.17
CA ALA A 39 6.30 9.05 -1.57
C ALA A 39 5.65 7.90 -0.77
N GLU A 40 4.57 8.20 -0.04
CA GLU A 40 3.82 7.20 0.73
C GLU A 40 3.14 6.18 -0.19
N ALA A 41 2.58 6.64 -1.31
CA ALA A 41 1.95 5.77 -2.30
C ALA A 41 2.97 4.83 -2.97
N LEU A 42 4.17 5.33 -3.33
CA LEU A 42 5.25 4.49 -3.85
C LEU A 42 5.73 3.47 -2.80
N GLN A 43 5.89 3.89 -1.56
CA GLN A 43 6.25 2.99 -0.46
C GLN A 43 5.19 1.92 -0.21
N LEU A 44 3.89 2.28 -0.27
CA LEU A 44 2.79 1.32 -0.16
C LEU A 44 2.84 0.27 -1.27
N MET A 45 3.09 0.71 -2.51
CA MET A 45 3.22 -0.18 -3.68
C MET A 45 4.39 -1.15 -3.51
N ASP A 46 5.55 -0.66 -3.05
CA ASP A 46 6.73 -1.48 -2.78
C ASP A 46 6.47 -2.49 -1.64
N THR A 47 5.82 -2.04 -0.57
CA THR A 47 5.53 -2.88 0.61
C THR A 47 4.54 -4.00 0.31
N LEU A 48 3.48 -3.71 -0.45
CA LEU A 48 2.39 -4.66 -0.70
C LEU A 48 2.59 -5.48 -1.99
N GLY A 49 3.29 -4.93 -2.99
CA GLY A 49 3.50 -5.62 -4.27
C GLY A 49 2.19 -6.16 -4.86
N ASP A 50 2.18 -7.46 -5.17
CA ASP A 50 1.02 -8.14 -5.78
C ASP A 50 -0.23 -8.22 -4.88
N LYS A 51 -0.12 -7.86 -3.61
CA LYS A 51 -1.27 -7.79 -2.68
C LYS A 51 -2.04 -6.47 -2.79
N LEU A 52 -1.51 -5.51 -3.56
CA LEU A 52 -2.15 -4.22 -3.79
C LEU A 52 -2.85 -4.21 -5.14
N THR A 53 -4.14 -3.96 -5.15
CA THR A 53 -4.88 -3.65 -6.38
C THR A 53 -4.79 -2.15 -6.64
N VAL A 54 -4.15 -1.78 -7.74
CA VAL A 54 -4.13 -0.38 -8.20
C VAL A 54 -5.30 -0.18 -9.15
N ILE A 55 -6.14 0.82 -8.89
CA ILE A 55 -7.29 1.17 -9.72
C ILE A 55 -7.09 2.57 -10.28
N ASP A 56 -7.06 2.67 -11.60
CA ASP A 56 -7.02 3.94 -12.32
C ASP A 56 -8.46 4.37 -12.68
N VAL A 57 -8.91 5.50 -12.12
CA VAL A 57 -10.26 6.02 -12.34
C VAL A 57 -10.33 7.09 -13.43
N ARG A 58 -9.30 7.17 -14.27
CA ARG A 58 -9.25 8.04 -15.46
C ARG A 58 -10.11 7.46 -16.59
N THR A 59 -10.17 8.18 -17.70
CA THR A 59 -10.79 7.69 -18.92
C THR A 59 -9.92 6.66 -19.63
N GLU A 60 -10.52 5.84 -20.52
CA GLU A 60 -9.78 4.91 -21.38
C GLU A 60 -8.71 5.62 -22.21
N GLN A 61 -9.01 6.80 -22.73
CA GLN A 61 -8.08 7.58 -23.52
C GLN A 61 -6.85 8.02 -22.70
N GLU A 62 -7.05 8.48 -21.44
CA GLU A 62 -5.95 8.84 -20.54
C GLU A 62 -5.12 7.62 -20.15
N TYR A 63 -5.77 6.49 -19.89
CA TYR A 63 -5.13 5.23 -19.53
C TYR A 63 -4.26 4.70 -20.70
N ALA A 64 -4.74 4.78 -21.94
CA ALA A 64 -4.00 4.35 -23.12
C ALA A 64 -2.72 5.17 -23.38
N GLN A 65 -2.67 6.43 -22.92
CA GLN A 65 -1.48 7.29 -23.05
C GLN A 65 -0.36 6.95 -22.06
N GLY A 66 -0.67 6.16 -21.03
CA GLY A 66 0.25 5.69 -20.00
C GLY A 66 -0.49 5.39 -18.70
N HIS A 67 -0.12 4.31 -18.04
CA HIS A 67 -0.71 3.87 -16.78
C HIS A 67 0.30 3.07 -15.96
N VAL A 68 -0.01 2.85 -14.69
CA VAL A 68 0.77 1.94 -13.83
C VAL A 68 0.60 0.51 -14.33
N PRO A 69 1.66 -0.24 -14.61
CA PRO A 69 1.57 -1.63 -15.07
C PRO A 69 0.68 -2.47 -14.14
N GLY A 70 -0.28 -3.18 -14.73
CA GLY A 70 -1.23 -4.02 -13.99
C GLY A 70 -2.37 -3.27 -13.28
N ALA A 71 -2.47 -1.94 -13.42
CA ALA A 71 -3.58 -1.19 -12.88
C ALA A 71 -4.90 -1.56 -13.58
N LEU A 72 -5.95 -1.75 -12.78
CA LEU A 72 -7.31 -1.96 -13.26
C LEU A 72 -7.93 -0.63 -13.65
N LEU A 73 -8.43 -0.52 -14.89
CA LEU A 73 -9.15 0.66 -15.34
C LEU A 73 -10.62 0.59 -14.94
N LEU A 74 -11.06 1.52 -14.08
CA LEU A 74 -12.46 1.70 -13.69
C LEU A 74 -12.79 3.19 -13.75
N PRO A 75 -13.18 3.74 -14.90
CA PRO A 75 -13.48 5.15 -15.06
C PRO A 75 -14.53 5.63 -14.05
N ILE A 76 -14.28 6.79 -13.43
CA ILE A 76 -15.16 7.32 -12.39
C ILE A 76 -16.60 7.53 -12.86
N GLN A 77 -16.80 7.79 -14.16
CA GLN A 77 -18.12 7.99 -14.75
C GLN A 77 -19.03 6.75 -14.66
N THR A 78 -18.42 5.56 -14.70
CA THR A 78 -19.11 4.27 -14.69
C THR A 78 -18.79 3.45 -13.42
N LEU A 79 -18.05 4.01 -12.48
CA LEU A 79 -17.58 3.30 -11.28
C LEU A 79 -18.76 2.71 -10.48
N ARG A 80 -19.88 3.43 -10.35
CA ARG A 80 -21.06 2.92 -9.62
C ARG A 80 -21.62 1.63 -10.24
N GLU A 81 -21.65 1.56 -11.55
CA GLU A 81 -22.15 0.38 -12.30
C GLU A 81 -21.17 -0.80 -12.19
N HIS A 82 -19.89 -0.52 -12.01
CA HIS A 82 -18.81 -1.51 -11.92
C HIS A 82 -18.27 -1.69 -10.48
N MET A 83 -19.00 -1.25 -9.47
CA MET A 83 -18.57 -1.32 -8.07
C MET A 83 -18.19 -2.75 -7.63
N GLY A 84 -18.85 -3.77 -8.18
CA GLY A 84 -18.52 -5.17 -7.94
C GLY A 84 -17.13 -5.62 -8.42
N GLN A 85 -16.44 -4.81 -9.25
CA GLN A 85 -15.07 -5.07 -9.67
C GLN A 85 -14.03 -4.52 -8.67
N VAL A 86 -14.44 -3.66 -7.74
CA VAL A 86 -13.61 -3.21 -6.64
C VAL A 86 -13.51 -4.33 -5.62
N PRO A 87 -12.32 -4.83 -5.28
CA PRO A 87 -12.18 -5.85 -4.25
C PRO A 87 -12.79 -5.39 -2.93
N ALA A 88 -13.80 -6.10 -2.42
CA ALA A 88 -14.39 -5.81 -1.11
C ALA A 88 -13.35 -6.01 0.00
N ASP A 89 -12.59 -7.11 -0.11
CA ASP A 89 -11.45 -7.42 0.74
C ASP A 89 -10.13 -7.06 0.02
N GLY A 90 -9.05 -6.94 0.80
CA GLY A 90 -7.74 -6.61 0.26
C GLY A 90 -7.44 -5.12 0.20
N SER A 91 -6.28 -4.80 -0.32
CA SER A 91 -5.69 -3.46 -0.35
C SER A 91 -5.91 -2.81 -1.71
N VAL A 92 -6.39 -1.57 -1.73
CA VAL A 92 -6.69 -0.82 -2.96
C VAL A 92 -6.09 0.57 -2.91
N LEU A 93 -5.36 0.93 -3.97
CA LEU A 93 -4.87 2.28 -4.22
C LEU A 93 -5.55 2.86 -5.46
N LEU A 94 -6.21 4.00 -5.29
CA LEU A 94 -6.90 4.71 -6.36
C LEU A 94 -5.99 5.78 -6.96
N LEU A 95 -5.92 5.83 -8.29
CA LEU A 95 -5.16 6.81 -9.05
C LEU A 95 -6.06 7.60 -9.99
N CYS A 96 -5.73 8.87 -10.18
CA CYS A 96 -6.22 9.68 -11.30
C CYS A 96 -5.15 10.68 -11.74
N ARG A 97 -5.50 11.68 -12.52
CA ARG A 97 -4.53 12.66 -13.02
C ARG A 97 -3.97 13.61 -11.95
N THR A 98 -4.79 14.02 -10.97
CA THR A 98 -4.44 15.05 -9.96
C THR A 98 -4.89 14.74 -8.53
N GLY A 99 -5.42 13.54 -8.28
CA GLY A 99 -5.97 13.14 -6.98
C GLY A 99 -7.47 13.42 -6.81
N ARG A 100 -8.07 14.43 -7.45
CA ARG A 100 -9.48 14.81 -7.22
C ARG A 100 -10.50 13.72 -7.56
N ARG A 101 -10.39 13.10 -8.75
CA ARG A 101 -11.27 11.99 -9.15
C ARG A 101 -11.05 10.75 -8.28
N ALA A 102 -9.80 10.50 -7.87
CA ALA A 102 -9.46 9.41 -6.97
C ALA A 102 -10.06 9.61 -5.57
N GLU A 103 -10.08 10.83 -5.05
CA GLU A 103 -10.78 11.19 -3.80
C GLU A 103 -12.29 10.95 -3.91
N THR A 104 -12.93 11.42 -5.00
CA THR A 104 -14.36 11.14 -5.23
C THR A 104 -14.65 9.64 -5.33
N ALA A 105 -13.79 8.88 -6.02
CA ALA A 105 -13.90 7.42 -6.11
C ALA A 105 -13.73 6.75 -4.74
N TYR A 106 -12.80 7.25 -3.93
CA TYR A 106 -12.61 6.82 -2.55
C TYR A 106 -13.90 6.95 -1.73
N ASP A 107 -14.56 8.12 -1.80
CA ASP A 107 -15.81 8.35 -1.08
C ASP A 107 -16.92 7.42 -1.57
N MET A 108 -17.05 7.22 -2.89
CA MET A 108 -18.02 6.30 -3.48
C MET A 108 -17.81 4.85 -3.01
N ILE A 109 -16.55 4.40 -2.94
CA ILE A 109 -16.21 3.05 -2.48
C ILE A 109 -16.45 2.91 -0.98
N ARG A 110 -16.14 3.94 -0.19
CA ARG A 110 -16.41 3.97 1.25
C ARG A 110 -17.90 3.90 1.55
N GLU A 111 -18.73 4.54 0.73
CA GLU A 111 -20.19 4.46 0.83
C GLU A 111 -20.69 3.03 0.55
N ALA A 112 -20.15 2.38 -0.49
CA ALA A 112 -20.54 1.01 -0.87
C ALA A 112 -19.97 -0.07 0.07
N TYR A 113 -18.76 0.15 0.60
CA TYR A 113 -18.04 -0.77 1.48
C TYR A 113 -17.58 -0.08 2.78
N PRO A 114 -18.48 0.25 3.72
CA PRO A 114 -18.16 1.02 4.93
C PRO A 114 -17.09 0.37 5.82
N GLN A 115 -16.96 -0.96 5.76
CA GLN A 115 -16.00 -1.73 6.57
C GLN A 115 -14.60 -1.87 5.93
N LYS A 116 -14.44 -1.39 4.69
CA LYS A 116 -13.15 -1.51 3.98
C LYS A 116 -12.08 -0.65 4.66
N LYS A 117 -11.04 -1.28 5.18
CA LYS A 117 -9.97 -0.60 5.94
C LYS A 117 -8.76 -0.25 5.07
N ASN A 118 -8.44 -1.07 4.08
CA ASN A 118 -7.23 -0.93 3.26
C ASN A 118 -7.59 -0.27 1.92
N LEU A 119 -7.95 1.01 1.97
CA LEU A 119 -8.32 1.81 0.82
C LEU A 119 -7.62 3.16 0.88
N TRP A 120 -6.90 3.49 -0.17
CA TRP A 120 -6.14 4.73 -0.28
C TRP A 120 -6.35 5.38 -1.64
N PHE A 121 -6.04 6.66 -1.71
CA PHE A 121 -5.96 7.38 -2.98
C PHE A 121 -4.71 8.26 -3.03
N LEU A 122 -4.11 8.35 -4.21
CA LEU A 122 -2.96 9.23 -4.44
C LEU A 122 -3.42 10.69 -4.48
N LYS A 123 -2.89 11.51 -3.58
CA LYS A 123 -2.96 12.97 -3.64
C LYS A 123 -1.71 13.50 -4.34
N GLY A 124 -1.66 13.35 -5.66
CA GLY A 124 -0.50 13.67 -6.47
C GLY A 124 -0.77 13.46 -7.95
N ILE A 125 0.27 13.56 -8.75
CA ILE A 125 0.24 13.46 -10.21
C ILE A 125 1.08 12.26 -10.64
N PRO A 126 0.49 11.20 -11.21
CA PRO A 126 1.24 10.14 -11.86
C PRO A 126 1.94 10.67 -13.11
N VAL A 127 3.19 10.28 -13.28
CA VAL A 127 4.02 10.60 -14.45
C VAL A 127 4.48 9.29 -15.05
N TYR A 128 4.25 9.08 -16.32
CA TYR A 128 4.53 7.83 -17.03
C TYR A 128 5.66 8.03 -18.03
N GLY A 129 6.63 7.12 -18.05
CA GLY A 129 7.69 7.04 -19.03
C GLY A 129 7.28 6.24 -20.27
N ASN A 130 7.95 6.48 -21.40
CA ASN A 130 7.70 5.75 -22.64
C ASN A 130 8.18 4.28 -22.59
N ASP A 131 8.96 3.93 -21.57
CA ASP A 131 9.50 2.60 -21.30
C ASP A 131 8.64 1.77 -20.34
N GLY A 132 7.45 2.27 -19.95
CA GLY A 132 6.58 1.65 -18.97
C GLY A 132 6.94 1.98 -17.51
N SER A 133 7.96 2.80 -17.30
CA SER A 133 8.27 3.34 -15.96
C SER A 133 7.21 4.34 -15.52
N PHE A 134 7.07 4.53 -14.22
CA PHE A 134 6.21 5.55 -13.65
C PHE A 134 6.79 6.09 -12.35
N THR A 135 6.33 7.27 -11.98
CA THR A 135 6.55 7.87 -10.66
C THR A 135 5.38 8.76 -10.29
N PHE A 136 5.36 9.25 -9.05
CA PHE A 136 4.34 10.19 -8.56
C PHE A 136 5.00 11.49 -8.12
N LYS A 137 4.32 12.62 -8.37
CA LYS A 137 4.75 13.97 -7.96
C LYS A 137 3.67 14.66 -7.15
#